data_86420168936f3e23429c5157c66f02db
#
_entry.id   86420168936f3e23429c5157c66f02db
#
_cell.length_a   1.000
_cell.length_b   1.000
_cell.length_c   1.000
_cell.angle_alpha   90.00
_cell.angle_beta   90.00
_cell.angle_gamma   90.00
#
_symmetry.space_group_name_H-M   'P 1'
#
loop_
_entity.id
_entity.type
_entity.pdbx_description
1 polymer ?
#
loop_
_entity_poly.entity_id
_entity_poly.type
_entity_poly.pdbx_seq_one_letter_code
_entity_poly.pdbx_strand_id
1 'polypeptide(L)'
;MALIENVHAREILDSRGNPTLEVEILLEDGSFARAAVPSGASTGAFEAVELRDGDKSRYEGKGVEKAVANVNDIIAPEVIGFDAADQRGLDRLMIELDGTPNKGKLGANAILGVSLAAAQASAESAGLELFQYVGGPNAHVLPVPMMNILNGGSHADSNVDIQEFMIAPIGAPSFREALRWGAEVYHSLKKVVKERGLSTGLGDEGGFAPNLDSNREALELIVEAIEKAGYKPGADVALAMDVASSEFFDNETKTYKFEGEQRDNDYMVKYYEQLIKDFPIVSIEDPLSEDEWDDWKALTDEIGDKVQLVGDDFFVTNPERLAKGIELKAANALLVKVNQIGSLTETLEAVELAHRNGYKTMTSHRSGETEDTTIADLAVATNSGQIKTGAPARGERVNKYNQLLRIEESLGEDAVYAGASAFPRFKA
;
A
#
# COMPACT_ATOMS: atom_id res chain seq x y z
N MET A 1 28.44 -5.92 15.65
CA MET A 1 27.38 -5.24 16.43
C MET A 1 27.38 -3.80 15.96
N ALA A 2 26.28 -3.36 15.43
CA ALA A 2 26.08 -1.99 14.95
C ALA A 2 25.22 -1.27 16.01
N LEU A 3 25.88 -0.75 17.06
CA LEU A 3 25.18 -0.10 18.17
C LEU A 3 24.65 1.27 17.74
N ILE A 4 23.47 1.61 18.17
CA ILE A 4 22.86 2.92 17.94
C ILE A 4 23.59 3.96 18.76
N GLU A 5 24.21 4.94 18.10
CA GLU A 5 24.90 6.07 18.72
C GLU A 5 23.96 7.26 18.93
N ASN A 6 23.10 7.53 17.93
CA ASN A 6 22.16 8.65 17.99
C ASN A 6 20.86 8.34 17.25
N VAL A 7 19.76 8.88 17.78
CA VAL A 7 18.44 8.89 17.16
C VAL A 7 17.89 10.31 17.20
N HIS A 8 17.41 10.80 16.06
CA HIS A 8 16.81 12.14 15.98
C HIS A 8 15.61 12.14 15.06
N ALA A 9 14.49 12.68 15.51
CA ALA A 9 13.29 12.87 14.74
C ALA A 9 13.00 14.34 14.48
N ARG A 10 12.35 14.61 13.35
CA ARG A 10 11.83 15.93 12.96
C ARG A 10 10.47 15.83 12.30
N GLU A 11 9.70 16.92 12.38
CA GLU A 11 8.50 17.11 11.58
C GLU A 11 8.89 17.46 10.14
N ILE A 12 8.29 16.80 9.15
CA ILE A 12 8.41 17.09 7.72
C ILE A 12 7.02 17.17 7.10
N LEU A 13 6.90 17.49 5.82
CA LEU A 13 5.63 17.47 5.10
C LEU A 13 5.49 16.24 4.20
N ASP A 14 4.28 15.69 4.17
CA ASP A 14 3.89 14.66 3.21
C ASP A 14 3.48 15.28 1.85
N SER A 15 3.15 14.43 0.88
CA SER A 15 2.75 14.83 -0.49
C SER A 15 1.46 15.66 -0.57
N ARG A 16 0.69 15.71 0.52
CA ARG A 16 -0.52 16.53 0.64
C ARG A 16 -0.27 17.84 1.39
N GLY A 17 0.98 18.10 1.82
CA GLY A 17 1.34 19.26 2.64
C GLY A 17 0.92 19.14 4.10
N ASN A 18 0.56 17.93 4.56
CA ASN A 18 0.30 17.66 5.97
C ASN A 18 1.58 17.23 6.69
N PRO A 19 1.76 17.55 7.98
CA PRO A 19 2.89 17.07 8.75
C PRO A 19 2.94 15.55 8.86
N THR A 20 4.17 15.03 8.79
CA THR A 20 4.54 13.68 9.19
C THR A 20 5.92 13.74 9.84
N LEU A 21 6.48 12.62 10.25
CA LEU A 21 7.81 12.61 10.86
C LEU A 21 8.83 11.82 10.06
N GLU A 22 10.08 12.24 10.19
CA GLU A 22 11.27 11.55 9.70
C GLU A 22 12.19 11.27 10.88
N VAL A 23 12.75 10.07 10.93
CA VAL A 23 13.71 9.65 11.95
C VAL A 23 15.06 9.36 11.31
N GLU A 24 16.13 9.90 11.91
CA GLU A 24 17.53 9.62 11.58
C GLU A 24 18.14 8.73 12.65
N ILE A 25 18.93 7.75 12.22
CA ILE A 25 19.75 6.90 13.09
C ILE A 25 21.19 6.93 12.63
N LEU A 26 22.10 7.16 13.56
CA LEU A 26 23.54 7.02 13.41
C LEU A 26 24.01 5.83 14.25
N LEU A 27 24.82 4.97 13.65
CA LEU A 27 25.47 3.84 14.34
C LEU A 27 26.92 4.17 14.70
N GLU A 28 27.50 3.48 15.69
CA GLU A 28 28.88 3.69 16.17
C GLU A 28 29.95 3.47 15.08
N ASP A 29 29.64 2.70 14.03
CA ASP A 29 30.54 2.50 12.89
C ASP A 29 30.47 3.61 11.83
N GLY A 30 29.63 4.64 12.06
CA GLY A 30 29.40 5.77 11.18
C GLY A 30 28.29 5.55 10.14
N SER A 31 27.67 4.37 10.09
CA SER A 31 26.53 4.12 9.21
C SER A 31 25.36 4.99 9.63
N PHE A 32 24.70 5.59 8.63
CA PHE A 32 23.62 6.57 8.84
C PHE A 32 22.45 6.29 7.91
N ALA A 33 21.25 6.35 8.44
CA ALA A 33 20.04 6.27 7.64
C ALA A 33 18.93 7.18 8.19
N ARG A 34 17.96 7.44 7.33
CA ARG A 34 16.71 8.11 7.70
C ARG A 34 15.52 7.45 7.07
N ALA A 35 14.42 7.40 7.78
CA ALA A 35 13.14 6.91 7.31
C ALA A 35 12.05 7.93 7.56
N ALA A 36 11.19 8.16 6.55
CA ALA A 36 10.03 9.02 6.68
C ALA A 36 8.76 8.16 6.73
N VAL A 37 7.82 8.54 7.60
CA VAL A 37 6.61 7.78 7.85
C VAL A 37 5.47 8.25 6.94
N PRO A 38 4.80 7.37 6.18
CA PRO A 38 3.63 7.73 5.38
C PRO A 38 2.39 7.96 6.26
N SER A 39 1.37 8.65 5.72
CA SER A 39 0.11 8.90 6.43
C SER A 39 -1.11 8.66 5.56
N GLY A 40 -2.20 8.13 6.12
CA GLY A 40 -3.45 7.87 5.42
C GLY A 40 -4.37 9.09 5.32
N ALA A 41 -5.21 9.15 4.27
CA ALA A 41 -6.38 10.04 4.20
C ALA A 41 -7.59 9.35 4.82
N SER A 42 -7.93 8.17 4.33
CA SER A 42 -8.83 7.21 4.98
C SER A 42 -8.01 6.31 5.90
N THR A 43 -8.56 5.95 7.05
CA THR A 43 -7.90 5.06 8.01
C THR A 43 -8.91 4.03 8.49
N GLY A 44 -8.56 2.75 8.40
CA GLY A 44 -9.35 1.67 8.98
C GLY A 44 -9.51 1.85 10.49
N ALA A 45 -10.68 1.51 11.03
CA ALA A 45 -10.99 1.71 12.44
C ALA A 45 -10.05 0.95 13.39
N PHE A 46 -9.34 -0.05 12.88
CA PHE A 46 -8.46 -0.93 13.64
C PHE A 46 -6.96 -0.67 13.40
N GLU A 47 -6.61 0.39 12.67
CA GLU A 47 -5.21 0.78 12.48
C GLU A 47 -4.56 1.19 13.81
N ALA A 48 -3.25 0.98 13.92
CA ALA A 48 -2.45 1.54 15.00
C ALA A 48 -2.48 3.09 14.95
N VAL A 49 -2.35 3.74 16.11
CA VAL A 49 -2.59 5.17 16.25
C VAL A 49 -1.51 5.99 15.57
N GLU A 50 -1.86 6.75 14.54
CA GLU A 50 -1.07 7.87 14.06
C GLU A 50 -1.25 9.05 15.02
N LEU A 51 -0.24 9.32 15.85
CA LEU A 51 -0.33 10.34 16.87
C LEU A 51 -0.25 11.74 16.26
N ARG A 52 -1.31 12.52 16.42
CA ARG A 52 -1.45 13.92 16.02
C ARG A 52 -1.58 14.82 17.23
N ASP A 53 -1.10 16.06 17.11
CA ASP A 53 -1.08 17.00 18.24
C ASP A 53 -2.47 17.48 18.66
N GLY A 54 -3.41 17.60 17.71
CA GLY A 54 -4.76 18.09 17.94
C GLY A 54 -4.85 19.61 18.16
N ASP A 55 -3.72 20.33 18.13
CA ASP A 55 -3.67 21.78 18.27
C ASP A 55 -4.13 22.46 16.97
N LYS A 56 -5.35 22.97 16.98
CA LYS A 56 -5.97 23.65 15.84
C LYS A 56 -5.22 24.89 15.35
N SER A 57 -4.34 25.48 16.16
CA SER A 57 -3.52 26.64 15.78
C SER A 57 -2.33 26.28 14.88
N ARG A 58 -1.94 24.99 14.83
CA ARG A 58 -0.87 24.46 13.98
C ARG A 58 -1.42 23.37 13.06
N TYR A 59 -1.23 23.54 11.74
CA TYR A 59 -1.65 22.56 10.72
C TYR A 59 -3.09 22.04 10.92
N GLU A 60 -4.00 22.88 11.41
CA GLU A 60 -5.40 22.51 11.69
C GLU A 60 -5.57 21.31 12.65
N GLY A 61 -4.58 21.07 13.51
CA GLY A 61 -4.54 19.97 14.46
C GLY A 61 -3.77 18.74 13.98
N LYS A 62 -3.23 18.78 12.75
CA LYS A 62 -2.50 17.64 12.14
C LYS A 62 -1.00 17.61 12.45
N GLY A 63 -0.47 18.54 13.27
CA GLY A 63 0.94 18.54 13.70
C GLY A 63 1.36 17.21 14.34
N VAL A 64 2.66 16.93 14.35
CA VAL A 64 3.25 15.68 14.90
C VAL A 64 4.36 15.97 15.91
N GLU A 65 4.40 17.15 16.51
CA GLU A 65 5.42 17.51 17.50
C GLU A 65 5.45 16.57 18.70
N LYS A 66 4.28 16.06 19.16
CA LYS A 66 4.21 15.07 20.24
C LYS A 66 4.90 13.77 19.85
N ALA A 67 4.65 13.26 18.64
CA ALA A 67 5.31 12.05 18.13
C ALA A 67 6.83 12.25 17.99
N VAL A 68 7.25 13.42 17.47
CA VAL A 68 8.66 13.81 17.38
C VAL A 68 9.31 13.85 18.78
N ALA A 69 8.66 14.49 19.75
CA ALA A 69 9.14 14.53 21.15
C ALA A 69 9.21 13.12 21.76
N ASN A 70 8.22 12.26 21.47
CA ASN A 70 8.25 10.87 21.94
C ASN A 70 9.45 10.10 21.39
N VAL A 71 9.85 10.33 20.14
CA VAL A 71 11.09 9.75 19.62
C VAL A 71 12.31 10.32 20.35
N ASN A 72 12.44 11.65 20.38
CA ASN A 72 13.67 12.30 20.85
C ASN A 72 13.88 12.16 22.38
N ASP A 73 12.81 12.25 23.16
CA ASP A 73 12.88 12.36 24.61
C ASP A 73 12.56 11.04 25.35
N ILE A 74 11.84 10.10 24.69
CA ILE A 74 11.40 8.85 25.33
C ILE A 74 12.04 7.63 24.66
N ILE A 75 11.94 7.48 23.34
CA ILE A 75 12.46 6.29 22.63
C ILE A 75 13.99 6.36 22.53
N ALA A 76 14.55 7.49 22.08
CA ALA A 76 15.98 7.62 21.84
C ALA A 76 16.85 7.24 23.07
N PRO A 77 16.55 7.71 24.29
CA PRO A 77 17.34 7.32 25.47
C PRO A 77 17.34 5.82 25.77
N GLU A 78 16.27 5.11 25.40
CA GLU A 78 16.12 3.68 25.67
C GLU A 78 16.78 2.80 24.59
N VAL A 79 16.95 3.32 23.37
CA VAL A 79 17.50 2.56 22.23
C VAL A 79 18.97 2.90 21.93
N ILE A 80 19.52 4.00 22.45
CA ILE A 80 20.94 4.29 22.34
C ILE A 80 21.75 3.20 23.03
N GLY A 81 22.76 2.66 22.32
CA GLY A 81 23.54 1.50 22.78
C GLY A 81 22.90 0.14 22.47
N PHE A 82 21.69 0.11 21.91
CA PHE A 82 21.05 -1.12 21.44
C PHE A 82 21.67 -1.58 20.10
N ASP A 83 21.71 -2.88 19.86
CA ASP A 83 22.17 -3.42 18.58
C ASP A 83 21.08 -3.24 17.51
N ALA A 84 21.29 -2.34 16.56
CA ALA A 84 20.32 -2.04 15.50
C ALA A 84 20.01 -3.28 14.62
N ALA A 85 20.90 -4.27 14.57
CA ALA A 85 20.67 -5.50 13.83
C ALA A 85 19.69 -6.46 14.53
N ASP A 86 19.43 -6.29 15.83
CA ASP A 86 18.36 -7.01 16.54
C ASP A 86 17.01 -6.28 16.35
N GLN A 87 16.52 -6.28 15.10
CA GLN A 87 15.27 -5.62 14.73
C GLN A 87 14.08 -6.04 15.60
N ARG A 88 13.95 -7.34 15.87
CA ARG A 88 12.85 -7.86 16.69
C ARG A 88 12.94 -7.42 18.15
N GLY A 89 14.14 -7.39 18.69
CA GLY A 89 14.39 -6.89 20.05
C GLY A 89 14.09 -5.39 20.16
N LEU A 90 14.52 -4.61 19.16
CA LEU A 90 14.30 -3.17 19.11
C LEU A 90 12.79 -2.83 19.00
N ASP A 91 12.08 -3.47 18.07
CA ASP A 91 10.64 -3.23 17.88
C ASP A 91 9.85 -3.64 19.14
N ARG A 92 10.17 -4.79 19.75
CA ARG A 92 9.55 -5.24 21.00
C ARG A 92 9.80 -4.25 22.14
N LEU A 93 11.02 -3.74 22.29
CA LEU A 93 11.35 -2.73 23.31
C LEU A 93 10.45 -1.49 23.16
N MET A 94 10.28 -0.98 21.93
CA MET A 94 9.44 0.19 21.68
C MET A 94 7.95 -0.08 21.93
N ILE A 95 7.47 -1.26 21.56
CA ILE A 95 6.07 -1.68 21.79
C ILE A 95 5.81 -1.82 23.30
N GLU A 96 6.71 -2.41 24.06
CA GLU A 96 6.62 -2.52 25.53
C GLU A 96 6.68 -1.15 26.20
N LEU A 97 7.50 -0.22 25.70
CA LEU A 97 7.61 1.15 26.18
C LEU A 97 6.31 1.95 25.96
N ASP A 98 5.62 1.72 24.83
CA ASP A 98 4.27 2.25 24.60
C ASP A 98 3.27 1.63 25.57
N GLY A 99 3.22 0.31 25.67
CA GLY A 99 2.38 -0.45 26.59
C GLY A 99 0.88 -0.40 26.32
N THR A 100 0.45 0.13 25.16
CA THR A 100 -0.95 0.14 24.74
C THR A 100 -1.19 -0.82 23.56
N PRO A 101 -2.39 -1.38 23.39
CA PRO A 101 -2.65 -2.36 22.32
C PRO A 101 -2.47 -1.82 20.90
N ASN A 102 -2.68 -0.51 20.70
CA ASN A 102 -2.68 0.16 19.41
C ASN A 102 -1.60 1.24 19.26
N LYS A 103 -0.54 1.20 20.10
CA LYS A 103 0.55 2.18 20.10
C LYS A 103 0.07 3.63 20.32
N GLY A 104 -0.99 3.80 21.12
CA GLY A 104 -1.64 5.11 21.31
C GLY A 104 -0.89 6.07 22.23
N LYS A 105 0.07 5.59 23.05
CA LYS A 105 0.84 6.43 23.98
C LYS A 105 1.99 7.15 23.26
N LEU A 106 2.82 6.43 22.54
CA LEU A 106 3.98 6.98 21.83
C LEU A 106 3.64 7.39 20.39
N GLY A 107 2.68 6.70 19.79
CA GLY A 107 2.31 6.81 18.38
C GLY A 107 2.96 5.74 17.51
N ALA A 108 2.15 5.07 16.69
CA ALA A 108 2.67 4.11 15.71
C ALA A 108 3.61 4.78 14.70
N ASN A 109 3.37 6.04 14.35
CA ASN A 109 4.26 6.83 13.51
C ASN A 109 5.64 7.04 14.15
N ALA A 110 5.72 7.32 15.45
CA ALA A 110 6.99 7.45 16.17
C ALA A 110 7.77 6.12 16.19
N ILE A 111 7.09 5.03 16.54
CA ILE A 111 7.69 3.68 16.62
C ILE A 111 8.17 3.24 15.23
N LEU A 112 7.33 3.39 14.19
CA LEU A 112 7.66 3.00 12.83
C LEU A 112 8.87 3.75 12.28
N GLY A 113 8.95 5.05 12.53
CA GLY A 113 10.10 5.86 12.07
C GLY A 113 11.42 5.31 12.57
N VAL A 114 11.51 4.97 13.86
CA VAL A 114 12.70 4.36 14.46
C VAL A 114 12.93 2.95 13.92
N SER A 115 11.89 2.13 13.82
CA SER A 115 11.96 0.76 13.31
C SER A 115 12.54 0.69 11.89
N LEU A 116 12.04 1.53 10.98
CA LEU A 116 12.51 1.56 9.58
C LEU A 116 13.91 2.18 9.45
N ALA A 117 14.20 3.26 10.17
CA ALA A 117 15.53 3.88 10.15
C ALA A 117 16.61 2.93 10.68
N ALA A 118 16.29 2.13 11.71
CA ALA A 118 17.22 1.12 12.24
C ALA A 118 17.51 0.01 11.20
N ALA A 119 16.49 -0.47 10.49
CA ALA A 119 16.68 -1.45 9.44
C ALA A 119 17.56 -0.92 8.30
N GLN A 120 17.34 0.32 7.87
CA GLN A 120 18.12 0.97 6.82
C GLN A 120 19.58 1.21 7.27
N ALA A 121 19.81 1.71 8.50
CA ALA A 121 21.15 1.91 9.03
C ALA A 121 21.90 0.58 9.18
N SER A 122 21.21 -0.48 9.63
CA SER A 122 21.78 -1.83 9.72
C SER A 122 22.15 -2.41 8.35
N ALA A 123 21.34 -2.16 7.32
CA ALA A 123 21.64 -2.56 5.96
C ALA A 123 22.92 -1.86 5.47
N GLU A 124 23.06 -0.55 5.68
CA GLU A 124 24.26 0.21 5.35
C GLU A 124 25.49 -0.32 6.10
N SER A 125 25.38 -0.56 7.40
CA SER A 125 26.45 -1.16 8.23
C SER A 125 26.89 -2.53 7.71
N ALA A 126 25.95 -3.32 7.19
CA ALA A 126 26.24 -4.63 6.59
C ALA A 126 26.78 -4.53 5.15
N GLY A 127 26.78 -3.34 4.52
CA GLY A 127 27.14 -3.16 3.11
C GLY A 127 26.15 -3.82 2.14
N LEU A 128 24.87 -3.89 2.53
CA LEU A 128 23.77 -4.50 1.76
C LEU A 128 22.74 -3.45 1.38
N GLU A 129 22.07 -3.65 0.25
CA GLU A 129 20.84 -2.92 -0.05
C GLU A 129 19.72 -3.39 0.90
N LEU A 130 18.75 -2.51 1.18
CA LEU A 130 17.71 -2.79 2.18
C LEU A 130 16.92 -4.08 1.86
N PHE A 131 16.57 -4.30 0.60
CA PHE A 131 15.85 -5.52 0.20
C PHE A 131 16.65 -6.80 0.47
N GLN A 132 17.98 -6.76 0.30
CA GLN A 132 18.88 -7.88 0.59
C GLN A 132 19.02 -8.11 2.10
N TYR A 133 19.14 -7.01 2.85
CA TYR A 133 19.26 -7.08 4.31
C TYR A 133 18.00 -7.70 4.96
N VAL A 134 16.82 -7.23 4.55
CA VAL A 134 15.54 -7.71 5.12
C VAL A 134 15.15 -9.09 4.57
N GLY A 135 15.32 -9.31 3.27
CA GLY A 135 14.82 -10.53 2.59
C GLY A 135 15.84 -11.65 2.47
N GLY A 136 17.12 -11.34 2.71
CA GLY A 136 18.22 -12.31 2.56
C GLY A 136 18.48 -12.69 1.09
N PRO A 137 19.26 -13.76 0.85
CA PRO A 137 19.72 -14.12 -0.49
C PRO A 137 18.60 -14.60 -1.43
N ASN A 138 17.40 -14.86 -0.93
CA ASN A 138 16.25 -15.26 -1.74
C ASN A 138 15.37 -14.11 -2.20
N ALA A 139 15.68 -12.87 -1.84
CA ALA A 139 14.96 -11.67 -2.29
C ALA A 139 15.35 -11.33 -3.73
N HIS A 140 14.51 -11.68 -4.72
CA HIS A 140 14.83 -11.51 -6.14
C HIS A 140 13.61 -11.31 -7.04
N VAL A 141 12.39 -11.31 -6.48
CA VAL A 141 11.16 -11.19 -7.27
C VAL A 141 10.74 -9.71 -7.36
N LEU A 142 10.80 -9.17 -8.58
CA LEU A 142 10.28 -7.83 -8.88
C LEU A 142 8.74 -7.88 -8.93
N PRO A 143 8.05 -6.99 -8.19
CA PRO A 143 6.59 -7.01 -8.13
C PRO A 143 5.93 -6.47 -9.40
N VAL A 144 4.72 -6.96 -9.70
CA VAL A 144 3.83 -6.32 -10.66
C VAL A 144 3.38 -4.97 -10.09
N PRO A 145 3.62 -3.85 -10.79
CA PRO A 145 3.13 -2.55 -10.35
C PRO A 145 1.63 -2.41 -10.63
N MET A 146 0.85 -2.30 -9.55
CA MET A 146 -0.57 -2.00 -9.58
C MET A 146 -0.72 -0.48 -9.62
N MET A 147 -0.78 0.10 -10.83
CA MET A 147 -0.72 1.56 -11.02
C MET A 147 -2.12 2.17 -11.00
N ASN A 148 -2.43 2.97 -9.99
CA ASN A 148 -3.69 3.72 -9.90
C ASN A 148 -3.70 4.88 -10.91
N ILE A 149 -4.37 4.73 -12.05
CA ILE A 149 -4.38 5.70 -13.14
C ILE A 149 -5.70 6.49 -13.27
N LEU A 150 -6.75 6.08 -12.55
CA LEU A 150 -8.01 6.81 -12.45
C LEU A 150 -8.54 6.74 -11.01
N ASN A 151 -8.82 7.90 -10.44
CA ASN A 151 -9.24 8.07 -9.05
C ASN A 151 -10.72 8.44 -8.95
N GLY A 152 -11.38 7.92 -7.91
CA GLY A 152 -12.70 8.31 -7.45
C GLY A 152 -12.74 8.33 -5.92
N GLY A 153 -13.91 8.15 -5.33
CA GLY A 153 -14.11 8.09 -3.89
C GLY A 153 -13.46 9.25 -3.13
N SER A 154 -12.83 8.94 -2.01
CA SER A 154 -12.15 9.94 -1.18
C SER A 154 -10.82 10.45 -1.77
N HIS A 155 -10.30 9.83 -2.83
CA HIS A 155 -9.06 10.23 -3.51
C HIS A 155 -9.26 11.27 -4.62
N ALA A 156 -10.51 11.65 -4.92
CA ALA A 156 -10.82 12.61 -5.97
C ALA A 156 -12.09 13.40 -5.69
N ASP A 157 -12.11 14.66 -6.12
CA ASP A 157 -13.34 15.46 -6.17
C ASP A 157 -14.11 15.11 -7.46
N SER A 158 -14.76 13.95 -7.48
CA SER A 158 -15.52 13.42 -8.62
C SER A 158 -16.77 12.67 -8.13
N ASN A 159 -17.62 12.26 -9.08
CA ASN A 159 -18.85 11.50 -8.81
C ASN A 159 -18.69 9.98 -8.93
N VAL A 160 -17.46 9.49 -9.02
CA VAL A 160 -17.14 8.06 -9.09
C VAL A 160 -17.00 7.51 -7.69
N ASP A 161 -17.75 6.45 -7.32
CA ASP A 161 -17.74 5.92 -5.96
C ASP A 161 -16.51 5.06 -5.66
N ILE A 162 -16.10 4.21 -6.62
CA ILE A 162 -14.91 3.36 -6.48
C ILE A 162 -13.66 4.23 -6.42
N GLN A 163 -12.83 4.01 -5.38
CA GLN A 163 -11.73 4.89 -5.02
C GLN A 163 -10.57 4.86 -6.01
N GLU A 164 -10.20 3.66 -6.50
CA GLU A 164 -9.06 3.49 -7.40
C GLU A 164 -9.33 2.48 -8.51
N PHE A 165 -8.90 2.86 -9.71
CA PHE A 165 -8.86 1.97 -10.86
C PHE A 165 -7.41 1.84 -11.32
N MET A 166 -6.90 0.62 -11.27
CA MET A 166 -5.50 0.31 -11.50
C MET A 166 -5.30 -0.52 -12.75
N ILE A 167 -4.12 -0.37 -13.35
CA ILE A 167 -3.59 -1.29 -14.36
C ILE A 167 -2.48 -2.14 -13.77
N ALA A 168 -2.37 -3.38 -14.27
CA ALA A 168 -1.36 -4.35 -13.91
C ALA A 168 -0.71 -4.94 -15.17
N PRO A 169 0.53 -4.56 -15.53
CA PRO A 169 1.21 -5.05 -16.73
C PRO A 169 1.73 -6.48 -16.55
N ILE A 170 0.83 -7.46 -16.43
CA ILE A 170 1.13 -8.86 -16.11
C ILE A 170 1.85 -9.61 -17.24
N GLY A 171 1.73 -9.16 -18.47
CA GLY A 171 2.37 -9.78 -19.64
C GLY A 171 3.78 -9.26 -19.94
N ALA A 172 4.26 -8.27 -19.20
CA ALA A 172 5.58 -7.70 -19.45
C ALA A 172 6.72 -8.71 -19.11
N PRO A 173 7.83 -8.69 -19.86
CA PRO A 173 8.94 -9.63 -19.65
C PRO A 173 9.87 -9.22 -18.50
N SER A 174 9.78 -7.99 -18.00
CA SER A 174 10.63 -7.44 -16.93
C SER A 174 9.90 -6.31 -16.21
N PHE A 175 10.38 -5.91 -15.04
CA PHE A 175 9.83 -4.75 -14.33
C PHE A 175 10.01 -3.46 -15.14
N ARG A 176 11.18 -3.27 -15.78
CA ARG A 176 11.47 -2.14 -16.65
C ARG A 176 10.43 -2.00 -17.77
N GLU A 177 10.09 -3.10 -18.42
CA GLU A 177 9.07 -3.09 -19.47
C GLU A 177 7.67 -2.87 -18.91
N ALA A 178 7.35 -3.46 -17.74
CA ALA A 178 6.09 -3.21 -17.07
C ALA A 178 5.88 -1.72 -16.73
N LEU A 179 6.92 -1.06 -16.24
CA LEU A 179 6.88 0.38 -15.95
C LEU A 179 6.70 1.20 -17.25
N ARG A 180 7.39 0.85 -18.33
CA ARG A 180 7.21 1.49 -19.64
C ARG A 180 5.78 1.34 -20.15
N TRP A 181 5.23 0.13 -20.14
CA TRP A 181 3.85 -0.13 -20.57
C TRP A 181 2.84 0.65 -19.75
N GLY A 182 3.01 0.68 -18.43
CA GLY A 182 2.15 1.45 -17.53
C GLY A 182 2.18 2.95 -17.85
N ALA A 183 3.35 3.53 -18.08
CA ALA A 183 3.50 4.94 -18.45
C ALA A 183 2.86 5.25 -19.81
N GLU A 184 3.02 4.37 -20.80
CA GLU A 184 2.41 4.53 -22.13
C GLU A 184 0.87 4.44 -22.06
N VAL A 185 0.32 3.50 -21.28
CA VAL A 185 -1.13 3.42 -21.02
C VAL A 185 -1.64 4.66 -20.30
N TYR A 186 -0.93 5.14 -19.28
CA TYR A 186 -1.28 6.36 -18.56
C TYR A 186 -1.36 7.58 -19.49
N HIS A 187 -0.39 7.75 -20.39
CA HIS A 187 -0.42 8.83 -21.38
C HIS A 187 -1.50 8.63 -22.43
N SER A 188 -1.82 7.39 -22.81
CA SER A 188 -2.95 7.07 -23.68
C SER A 188 -4.27 7.43 -23.00
N LEU A 189 -4.46 7.07 -21.73
CA LEU A 189 -5.66 7.42 -20.95
C LEU A 189 -5.85 8.95 -20.89
N LYS A 190 -4.79 9.72 -20.68
CA LYS A 190 -4.87 11.20 -20.72
C LYS A 190 -5.45 11.72 -22.02
N LYS A 191 -5.07 11.12 -23.16
CA LYS A 191 -5.60 11.50 -24.49
C LYS A 191 -7.07 11.13 -24.61
N VAL A 192 -7.45 9.90 -24.21
CA VAL A 192 -8.83 9.41 -24.24
C VAL A 192 -9.76 10.31 -23.42
N VAL A 193 -9.36 10.62 -22.18
CA VAL A 193 -10.12 11.50 -21.27
C VAL A 193 -10.28 12.89 -21.88
N LYS A 194 -9.20 13.44 -22.44
CA LYS A 194 -9.23 14.77 -23.10
C LYS A 194 -10.11 14.80 -24.36
N GLU A 195 -10.04 13.76 -25.20
CA GLU A 195 -10.86 13.63 -26.43
C GLU A 195 -12.36 13.61 -26.13
N ARG A 196 -12.73 13.06 -24.96
CA ARG A 196 -14.12 13.09 -24.46
C ARG A 196 -14.53 14.39 -23.79
N GLY A 197 -13.63 15.38 -23.72
CA GLY A 197 -13.89 16.67 -23.07
C GLY A 197 -13.93 16.61 -21.53
N LEU A 198 -13.41 15.53 -20.94
CA LEU A 198 -13.37 15.32 -19.51
C LEU A 198 -12.12 15.94 -18.87
N SER A 199 -12.17 16.13 -17.53
CA SER A 199 -11.05 16.68 -16.77
C SER A 199 -9.85 15.73 -16.76
N THR A 200 -8.66 16.29 -16.96
CA THR A 200 -7.37 15.60 -16.74
C THR A 200 -6.68 16.07 -15.46
N GLY A 201 -7.42 16.64 -14.52
CA GLY A 201 -6.94 16.90 -13.16
C GLY A 201 -6.56 15.60 -12.46
N LEU A 202 -5.62 15.67 -11.52
CA LEU A 202 -5.08 14.51 -10.82
C LEU A 202 -5.66 14.41 -9.41
N GLY A 203 -5.95 13.19 -9.00
CA GLY A 203 -6.20 12.85 -7.59
C GLY A 203 -4.91 12.76 -6.77
N ASP A 204 -5.04 12.41 -5.50
CA ASP A 204 -3.95 12.37 -4.51
C ASP A 204 -2.82 11.42 -4.91
N GLU A 205 -3.12 10.37 -5.64
CA GLU A 205 -2.18 9.34 -6.04
C GLU A 205 -1.70 9.45 -7.50
N GLY A 206 -2.04 10.55 -8.17
CA GLY A 206 -1.58 10.86 -9.52
C GLY A 206 -2.45 10.30 -10.65
N GLY A 207 -3.51 9.55 -10.35
CA GLY A 207 -4.53 9.14 -11.32
C GLY A 207 -5.41 10.30 -11.76
N PHE A 208 -6.01 10.21 -12.97
CA PHE A 208 -6.97 11.21 -13.44
C PHE A 208 -8.27 11.11 -12.66
N ALA A 209 -8.95 12.24 -12.46
CA ALA A 209 -10.17 12.35 -11.66
C ALA A 209 -11.33 12.98 -12.46
N PRO A 210 -11.79 12.36 -13.55
CA PRO A 210 -12.93 12.87 -14.30
C PRO A 210 -14.25 12.55 -13.61
N ASN A 211 -15.30 13.36 -13.87
CA ASN A 211 -16.68 12.96 -13.62
C ASN A 211 -17.13 12.00 -14.72
N LEU A 212 -17.74 10.87 -14.34
CA LEU A 212 -18.20 9.83 -15.24
C LEU A 212 -19.68 9.49 -14.96
N ASP A 213 -20.34 8.84 -15.90
CA ASP A 213 -21.74 8.45 -15.75
C ASP A 213 -21.92 7.22 -14.85
N SER A 214 -20.87 6.40 -14.70
CA SER A 214 -20.85 5.22 -13.83
C SER A 214 -19.42 4.78 -13.48
N ASN A 215 -19.28 3.93 -12.44
CA ASN A 215 -18.01 3.28 -12.14
C ASN A 215 -17.55 2.36 -13.29
N ARG A 216 -18.49 1.73 -14.01
CA ARG A 216 -18.19 0.90 -15.17
C ARG A 216 -17.51 1.67 -16.30
N GLU A 217 -17.91 2.92 -16.54
CA GLU A 217 -17.30 3.78 -17.57
C GLU A 217 -15.80 4.00 -17.32
N ALA A 218 -15.35 4.04 -16.05
CA ALA A 218 -13.94 4.13 -15.72
C ALA A 218 -13.14 2.94 -16.28
N LEU A 219 -13.66 1.72 -16.11
CA LEU A 219 -13.03 0.51 -16.66
C LEU A 219 -13.02 0.50 -18.21
N GLU A 220 -14.11 0.95 -18.83
CA GLU A 220 -14.21 1.07 -20.29
C GLU A 220 -13.18 2.07 -20.85
N LEU A 221 -13.00 3.22 -20.20
CA LEU A 221 -11.97 4.21 -20.57
C LEU A 221 -10.56 3.63 -20.47
N ILE A 222 -10.27 2.86 -19.43
CA ILE A 222 -8.96 2.24 -19.24
C ILE A 222 -8.71 1.15 -20.29
N VAL A 223 -9.70 0.30 -20.59
CA VAL A 223 -9.60 -0.70 -21.66
C VAL A 223 -9.31 -0.03 -23.02
N GLU A 224 -10.05 1.03 -23.35
CA GLU A 224 -9.80 1.83 -24.57
C GLU A 224 -8.36 2.39 -24.58
N ALA A 225 -7.88 2.87 -23.43
CA ALA A 225 -6.52 3.41 -23.33
C ALA A 225 -5.44 2.34 -23.50
N ILE A 226 -5.64 1.13 -22.98
CA ILE A 226 -4.75 -0.02 -23.16
C ILE A 226 -4.66 -0.38 -24.64
N GLU A 227 -5.81 -0.52 -25.32
CA GLU A 227 -5.88 -0.84 -26.75
C GLU A 227 -5.22 0.25 -27.62
N LYS A 228 -5.52 1.53 -27.34
CA LYS A 228 -4.91 2.66 -28.04
C LYS A 228 -3.39 2.78 -27.81
N ALA A 229 -2.89 2.28 -26.68
CA ALA A 229 -1.46 2.18 -26.41
C ALA A 229 -0.80 1.00 -27.15
N GLY A 230 -1.58 0.12 -27.77
CA GLY A 230 -1.10 -1.03 -28.56
C GLY A 230 -0.96 -2.32 -27.75
N TYR A 231 -1.51 -2.37 -26.53
CA TYR A 231 -1.49 -3.54 -25.67
C TYR A 231 -2.83 -4.28 -25.66
N LYS A 232 -2.79 -5.56 -25.30
CA LYS A 232 -3.98 -6.42 -25.21
C LYS A 232 -4.51 -6.44 -23.78
N PRO A 233 -5.75 -5.98 -23.53
CA PRO A 233 -6.39 -6.12 -22.22
C PRO A 233 -6.39 -7.58 -21.74
N GLY A 234 -6.01 -7.83 -20.51
CA GLY A 234 -5.95 -9.14 -19.89
C GLY A 234 -4.69 -9.96 -20.20
N ALA A 235 -4.18 -9.92 -21.42
CA ALA A 235 -2.98 -10.66 -21.79
C ALA A 235 -1.70 -9.87 -21.48
N ASP A 236 -1.65 -8.60 -21.87
CA ASP A 236 -0.49 -7.74 -21.64
C ASP A 236 -0.71 -6.91 -20.36
N VAL A 237 -1.86 -6.24 -20.26
CA VAL A 237 -2.22 -5.36 -19.15
C VAL A 237 -3.60 -5.73 -18.64
N ALA A 238 -3.67 -6.15 -17.39
CA ALA A 238 -4.92 -6.43 -16.68
C ALA A 238 -5.38 -5.21 -15.86
N LEU A 239 -6.58 -5.31 -15.27
CA LEU A 239 -7.18 -4.29 -14.43
C LEU A 239 -7.23 -4.73 -12.98
N ALA A 240 -7.24 -3.75 -12.07
CA ALA A 240 -7.56 -3.96 -10.67
C ALA A 240 -8.33 -2.76 -10.11
N MET A 241 -9.00 -2.95 -8.99
CA MET A 241 -9.78 -1.91 -8.33
C MET A 241 -9.52 -1.92 -6.83
N ASP A 242 -9.58 -0.73 -6.22
CA ASP A 242 -9.82 -0.55 -4.80
C ASP A 242 -11.17 0.14 -4.63
N VAL A 243 -12.11 -0.57 -4.04
CA VAL A 243 -13.48 -0.08 -3.88
C VAL A 243 -13.61 0.81 -2.66
N ALA A 244 -12.82 0.53 -1.61
CA ALA A 244 -12.89 1.21 -0.30
C ALA A 244 -14.34 1.33 0.21
N SER A 245 -15.08 0.24 0.16
CA SER A 245 -16.55 0.23 0.31
C SER A 245 -17.03 0.66 1.69
N SER A 246 -16.19 0.59 2.73
CA SER A 246 -16.49 1.13 4.05
C SER A 246 -16.81 2.63 4.03
N GLU A 247 -16.25 3.39 3.08
CA GLU A 247 -16.46 4.84 2.94
C GLU A 247 -17.92 5.21 2.57
N PHE A 248 -18.65 4.31 1.93
CA PHE A 248 -20.04 4.52 1.55
C PHE A 248 -21.02 3.49 2.14
N PHE A 249 -20.57 2.75 3.16
CA PHE A 249 -21.39 1.81 3.91
C PHE A 249 -22.12 2.47 5.07
N ASP A 250 -23.43 2.22 5.20
CA ASP A 250 -24.25 2.67 6.30
C ASP A 250 -24.40 1.56 7.35
N ASN A 251 -23.77 1.73 8.49
CA ASN A 251 -23.80 0.77 9.60
C ASN A 251 -25.18 0.54 10.22
N GLU A 252 -26.11 1.50 10.11
CA GLU A 252 -27.48 1.38 10.67
C GLU A 252 -28.37 0.54 9.76
N THR A 253 -28.33 0.82 8.45
CA THR A 253 -29.17 0.12 7.46
C THR A 253 -28.49 -1.12 6.88
N LYS A 254 -27.19 -1.31 7.10
CA LYS A 254 -26.35 -2.38 6.51
C LYS A 254 -26.42 -2.39 4.98
N THR A 255 -26.38 -1.21 4.39
CA THR A 255 -26.42 -1.01 2.94
C THR A 255 -25.31 -0.06 2.47
N TYR A 256 -25.01 -0.11 1.18
CA TYR A 256 -24.04 0.74 0.50
C TYR A 256 -24.77 1.83 -0.29
N LYS A 257 -24.37 3.09 -0.13
CA LYS A 257 -24.80 4.17 -1.02
C LYS A 257 -23.94 4.16 -2.28
N PHE A 258 -24.36 3.39 -3.29
CA PHE A 258 -23.56 3.12 -4.47
C PHE A 258 -24.30 3.56 -5.74
N GLU A 259 -23.64 4.35 -6.58
CA GLU A 259 -24.23 4.96 -7.80
C GLU A 259 -25.54 5.68 -7.52
N GLY A 260 -25.61 6.40 -6.40
CA GLY A 260 -26.75 7.20 -5.99
C GLY A 260 -27.93 6.43 -5.38
N GLU A 261 -27.85 5.11 -5.29
CA GLU A 261 -28.88 4.25 -4.71
C GLU A 261 -28.40 3.46 -3.49
N GLN A 262 -29.32 3.05 -2.63
CA GLN A 262 -29.02 2.13 -1.54
C GLN A 262 -28.98 0.69 -2.07
N ARG A 263 -27.84 0.01 -1.84
CA ARG A 263 -27.58 -1.34 -2.34
C ARG A 263 -27.25 -2.26 -1.16
N ASP A 264 -27.73 -3.49 -1.21
CA ASP A 264 -27.39 -4.53 -0.26
C ASP A 264 -26.13 -5.32 -0.67
N ASN A 265 -25.67 -6.22 0.18
CA ASN A 265 -24.53 -7.08 -0.10
C ASN A 265 -24.73 -7.96 -1.34
N ASP A 266 -25.94 -8.50 -1.52
CA ASP A 266 -26.26 -9.37 -2.67
C ASP A 266 -26.10 -8.61 -4.00
N TYR A 267 -26.48 -7.32 -4.02
CA TYR A 267 -26.27 -6.47 -5.18
C TYR A 267 -24.78 -6.28 -5.45
N MET A 268 -23.99 -5.95 -4.43
CA MET A 268 -22.55 -5.71 -4.57
C MET A 268 -21.83 -6.96 -5.07
N VAL A 269 -22.14 -8.14 -4.54
CA VAL A 269 -21.56 -9.42 -4.99
C VAL A 269 -21.85 -9.65 -6.49
N LYS A 270 -23.12 -9.48 -6.92
CA LYS A 270 -23.52 -9.64 -8.34
C LYS A 270 -22.87 -8.60 -9.23
N TYR A 271 -22.69 -7.38 -8.74
CA TYR A 271 -22.01 -6.31 -9.47
C TYR A 271 -20.55 -6.70 -9.76
N TYR A 272 -19.80 -7.16 -8.76
CA TYR A 272 -18.44 -7.62 -8.96
C TYR A 272 -18.37 -8.88 -9.84
N GLU A 273 -19.27 -9.83 -9.65
CA GLU A 273 -19.35 -11.01 -10.51
C GLU A 273 -19.55 -10.63 -11.99
N GLN A 274 -20.37 -9.62 -12.27
CA GLN A 274 -20.55 -9.13 -13.63
C GLN A 274 -19.32 -8.40 -14.16
N LEU A 275 -18.67 -7.58 -13.33
CA LEU A 275 -17.46 -6.85 -13.75
C LEU A 275 -16.31 -7.80 -14.11
N ILE A 276 -16.07 -8.86 -13.34
CA ILE A 276 -15.00 -9.83 -13.64
C ILE A 276 -15.30 -10.70 -14.86
N LYS A 277 -16.57 -10.79 -15.28
CA LYS A 277 -16.96 -11.45 -16.56
C LYS A 277 -16.71 -10.54 -17.77
N ASP A 278 -16.91 -9.23 -17.59
CA ASP A 278 -16.88 -8.27 -18.69
C ASP A 278 -15.48 -7.65 -18.89
N PHE A 279 -14.67 -7.61 -17.84
CA PHE A 279 -13.35 -6.96 -17.83
C PHE A 279 -12.27 -7.89 -17.29
N PRO A 280 -11.03 -7.74 -17.75
CA PRO A 280 -9.90 -8.56 -17.28
C PRO A 280 -9.40 -8.10 -15.91
N ILE A 281 -10.23 -8.22 -14.88
CA ILE A 281 -9.93 -7.80 -13.51
C ILE A 281 -9.20 -8.92 -12.77
N VAL A 282 -7.98 -8.64 -12.30
CA VAL A 282 -7.15 -9.60 -11.54
C VAL A 282 -7.31 -9.47 -10.04
N SER A 283 -7.75 -8.29 -9.55
CA SER A 283 -7.79 -7.98 -8.11
C SER A 283 -8.87 -6.96 -7.78
N ILE A 284 -9.60 -7.19 -6.70
CA ILE A 284 -10.55 -6.26 -6.08
C ILE A 284 -10.18 -6.11 -4.61
N GLU A 285 -9.89 -4.89 -4.19
CA GLU A 285 -9.56 -4.52 -2.82
C GLU A 285 -10.78 -3.92 -2.14
N ASP A 286 -10.99 -4.28 -0.89
CA ASP A 286 -12.07 -3.85 0.00
C ASP A 286 -13.45 -3.75 -0.67
N PRO A 287 -13.90 -4.84 -1.31
CA PRO A 287 -15.20 -4.87 -2.01
C PRO A 287 -16.40 -4.74 -1.05
N LEU A 288 -16.25 -5.08 0.22
CA LEU A 288 -17.27 -5.00 1.26
C LEU A 288 -16.70 -4.32 2.52
N SER A 289 -17.61 -3.83 3.39
CA SER A 289 -17.25 -3.12 4.61
C SER A 289 -16.36 -3.96 5.55
N GLU A 290 -15.47 -3.29 6.27
CA GLU A 290 -14.38 -3.87 7.08
C GLU A 290 -14.78 -4.78 8.24
N ASP A 291 -16.05 -4.77 8.66
CA ASP A 291 -16.57 -5.61 9.77
C ASP A 291 -17.62 -6.63 9.36
N GLU A 292 -17.97 -6.69 8.07
CA GLU A 292 -18.99 -7.63 7.55
C GLU A 292 -18.37 -9.00 7.20
N TRP A 293 -17.85 -9.71 8.23
CA TRP A 293 -17.07 -10.96 8.08
C TRP A 293 -17.79 -12.08 7.35
N ASP A 294 -19.10 -12.26 7.62
CA ASP A 294 -19.90 -13.30 6.99
C ASP A 294 -20.13 -13.00 5.50
N ASP A 295 -20.30 -11.72 5.16
CA ASP A 295 -20.47 -11.28 3.78
C ASP A 295 -19.17 -11.39 3.00
N TRP A 296 -18.03 -11.06 3.61
CA TRP A 296 -16.72 -11.29 3.02
C TRP A 296 -16.46 -12.77 2.72
N LYS A 297 -16.88 -13.65 3.66
CA LYS A 297 -16.80 -15.09 3.42
C LYS A 297 -17.68 -15.52 2.25
N ALA A 298 -18.93 -15.05 2.21
CA ALA A 298 -19.86 -15.38 1.13
C ALA A 298 -19.35 -14.91 -0.23
N LEU A 299 -18.82 -13.68 -0.30
CA LEU A 299 -18.18 -13.15 -1.51
C LEU A 299 -16.98 -14.00 -1.93
N THR A 300 -16.15 -14.41 -0.96
CA THR A 300 -14.97 -15.24 -1.26
C THR A 300 -15.35 -16.61 -1.78
N ASP A 301 -16.42 -17.21 -1.23
CA ASP A 301 -16.95 -18.49 -1.72
C ASP A 301 -17.48 -18.37 -3.16
N GLU A 302 -18.03 -17.22 -3.58
CA GLU A 302 -18.63 -17.00 -4.89
C GLU A 302 -17.62 -16.69 -6.00
N ILE A 303 -16.67 -15.78 -5.72
CA ILE A 303 -15.74 -15.29 -6.76
C ILE A 303 -14.27 -15.44 -6.42
N GLY A 304 -13.90 -15.87 -5.22
CA GLY A 304 -12.52 -15.90 -4.75
C GLY A 304 -11.62 -16.93 -5.47
N ASP A 305 -12.19 -17.86 -6.24
CA ASP A 305 -11.46 -18.77 -7.13
C ASP A 305 -11.12 -18.15 -8.50
N LYS A 306 -11.76 -17.03 -8.85
CA LYS A 306 -11.66 -16.34 -10.14
C LYS A 306 -10.84 -15.06 -10.08
N VAL A 307 -10.81 -14.39 -8.91
CA VAL A 307 -10.20 -13.07 -8.71
C VAL A 307 -9.51 -12.99 -7.36
N GLN A 308 -8.47 -12.15 -7.26
CA GLN A 308 -7.89 -11.80 -5.98
C GLN A 308 -8.82 -10.86 -5.21
N LEU A 309 -9.08 -11.19 -3.94
CA LEU A 309 -9.83 -10.35 -3.01
C LEU A 309 -8.88 -9.90 -1.91
N VAL A 310 -8.58 -8.60 -1.88
CA VAL A 310 -7.60 -8.00 -1.00
C VAL A 310 -8.30 -7.34 0.18
N GLY A 311 -7.85 -7.64 1.40
CA GLY A 311 -8.24 -6.89 2.58
C GLY A 311 -7.23 -5.81 2.91
N ASP A 312 -7.66 -4.53 2.84
CA ASP A 312 -6.98 -3.35 3.34
C ASP A 312 -7.53 -2.99 4.72
N ASP A 313 -8.60 -2.23 4.80
CA ASP A 313 -9.26 -1.89 6.08
C ASP A 313 -9.80 -3.15 6.80
N PHE A 314 -10.11 -4.18 6.04
CA PHE A 314 -10.53 -5.47 6.57
C PHE A 314 -9.47 -6.14 7.44
N PHE A 315 -8.17 -6.03 7.11
CA PHE A 315 -7.08 -6.65 7.85
C PHE A 315 -6.14 -5.67 8.56
N VAL A 316 -6.02 -4.45 8.07
CA VAL A 316 -5.15 -3.37 8.58
C VAL A 316 -3.71 -3.83 8.87
N THR A 317 -3.17 -4.73 8.05
CA THR A 317 -1.84 -5.34 8.22
C THR A 317 -1.65 -6.01 9.61
N ASN A 318 -2.77 -6.33 10.28
CA ASN A 318 -2.77 -6.88 11.63
C ASN A 318 -2.79 -8.42 11.60
N PRO A 319 -1.78 -9.12 12.17
CA PRO A 319 -1.72 -10.57 12.18
C PRO A 319 -2.93 -11.26 12.82
N GLU A 320 -3.54 -10.66 13.86
CA GLU A 320 -4.71 -11.23 14.54
C GLU A 320 -5.96 -11.18 13.66
N ARG A 321 -6.21 -10.03 13.00
CA ARG A 321 -7.32 -9.90 12.04
C ARG A 321 -7.12 -10.81 10.84
N LEU A 322 -5.89 -10.89 10.33
CA LEU A 322 -5.54 -11.79 9.23
C LEU A 322 -5.76 -13.26 9.63
N ALA A 323 -5.35 -13.68 10.84
CA ALA A 323 -5.57 -15.05 11.33
C ALA A 323 -7.06 -15.40 11.37
N LYS A 324 -7.91 -14.45 11.82
CA LYS A 324 -9.37 -14.63 11.78
C LYS A 324 -9.89 -14.79 10.35
N GLY A 325 -9.42 -13.96 9.40
CA GLY A 325 -9.81 -14.08 7.99
C GLY A 325 -9.40 -15.42 7.37
N ILE A 326 -8.21 -15.89 7.70
CA ILE A 326 -7.71 -17.21 7.28
C ILE A 326 -8.61 -18.35 7.82
N GLU A 327 -8.95 -18.30 9.11
CA GLU A 327 -9.84 -19.28 9.75
C GLU A 327 -11.21 -19.32 9.08
N LEU A 328 -11.78 -18.15 8.80
CA LEU A 328 -13.08 -18.00 8.13
C LEU A 328 -13.02 -18.23 6.61
N LYS A 329 -11.83 -18.28 6.03
CA LYS A 329 -11.63 -18.29 4.56
C LYS A 329 -12.22 -17.05 3.88
N ALA A 330 -12.11 -15.91 4.52
CA ALA A 330 -12.57 -14.62 4.03
C ALA A 330 -11.38 -13.86 3.39
N ALA A 331 -11.56 -13.32 2.18
CA ALA A 331 -10.52 -12.77 1.33
C ALA A 331 -9.49 -13.84 0.89
N ASN A 332 -8.47 -13.44 0.13
CA ASN A 332 -7.38 -14.34 -0.30
C ASN A 332 -6.06 -13.60 -0.55
N ALA A 333 -6.00 -12.32 -0.18
CA ALA A 333 -4.79 -11.50 -0.21
C ALA A 333 -4.84 -10.43 0.89
N LEU A 334 -3.65 -10.02 1.34
CA LEU A 334 -3.41 -8.98 2.32
C LEU A 334 -2.81 -7.76 1.64
N LEU A 335 -3.39 -6.58 1.87
CA LEU A 335 -2.68 -5.32 1.62
C LEU A 335 -1.71 -5.05 2.76
N VAL A 336 -0.47 -4.71 2.43
CA VAL A 336 0.60 -4.50 3.43
C VAL A 336 0.95 -3.02 3.48
N LYS A 337 0.54 -2.34 4.55
CA LYS A 337 0.85 -0.96 4.86
C LYS A 337 1.60 -0.88 6.18
N VAL A 338 2.88 -0.55 6.14
CA VAL A 338 3.76 -0.59 7.31
C VAL A 338 3.26 0.27 8.48
N ASN A 339 2.59 1.39 8.20
CA ASN A 339 2.10 2.29 9.24
C ASN A 339 0.76 1.87 9.86
N GLN A 340 0.01 0.94 9.24
CA GLN A 340 -1.23 0.41 9.85
C GLN A 340 -0.96 -0.41 11.10
N ILE A 341 0.19 -1.07 11.17
CA ILE A 341 0.62 -1.85 12.34
C ILE A 341 1.74 -1.16 13.13
N GLY A 342 2.65 -0.43 12.46
CA GLY A 342 3.59 0.50 13.08
C GLY A 342 4.94 -0.07 13.49
N SER A 343 5.33 -1.26 13.02
CA SER A 343 6.69 -1.79 13.11
C SER A 343 7.05 -2.68 11.93
N LEU A 344 8.32 -2.77 11.58
CA LEU A 344 8.80 -3.68 10.55
C LEU A 344 8.58 -5.14 10.95
N THR A 345 8.85 -5.48 12.21
CA THR A 345 8.68 -6.85 12.72
C THR A 345 7.25 -7.34 12.55
N GLU A 346 6.25 -6.59 13.01
CA GLU A 346 4.84 -6.99 12.90
C GLU A 346 4.37 -7.02 11.43
N THR A 347 4.89 -6.09 10.59
CA THR A 347 4.64 -6.12 9.15
C THR A 347 5.12 -7.43 8.51
N LEU A 348 6.36 -7.84 8.81
CA LEU A 348 6.92 -9.08 8.30
C LEU A 348 6.18 -10.32 8.85
N GLU A 349 5.71 -10.29 10.09
CA GLU A 349 4.88 -11.35 10.68
C GLU A 349 3.55 -11.51 9.95
N ALA A 350 2.88 -10.40 9.61
CA ALA A 350 1.65 -10.42 8.82
C ALA A 350 1.89 -11.01 7.42
N VAL A 351 2.98 -10.59 6.75
CA VAL A 351 3.35 -11.12 5.42
C VAL A 351 3.65 -12.62 5.48
N GLU A 352 4.42 -13.06 6.47
CA GLU A 352 4.75 -14.48 6.64
C GLU A 352 3.50 -15.32 6.92
N LEU A 353 2.60 -14.83 7.78
CA LEU A 353 1.33 -15.49 8.07
C LEU A 353 0.48 -15.63 6.81
N ALA A 354 0.37 -14.58 6.00
CA ALA A 354 -0.34 -14.60 4.71
C ALA A 354 0.23 -15.68 3.78
N HIS A 355 1.54 -15.64 3.53
CA HIS A 355 2.20 -16.56 2.60
C HIS A 355 2.08 -18.03 3.04
N ARG A 356 2.25 -18.32 4.33
CA ARG A 356 2.13 -19.69 4.88
C ARG A 356 0.72 -20.27 4.73
N ASN A 357 -0.29 -19.42 4.58
CA ASN A 357 -1.69 -19.82 4.43
C ASN A 357 -2.22 -19.64 3.00
N GLY A 358 -1.35 -19.41 2.01
CA GLY A 358 -1.73 -19.32 0.60
C GLY A 358 -2.40 -18.00 0.20
N TYR A 359 -2.38 -16.99 1.08
CA TYR A 359 -2.76 -15.63 0.76
C TYR A 359 -1.63 -14.95 0.00
N LYS A 360 -1.98 -14.14 -0.99
CA LYS A 360 -1.03 -13.23 -1.62
C LYS A 360 -0.85 -11.97 -0.79
N THR A 361 0.21 -11.23 -1.05
CA THR A 361 0.45 -9.92 -0.44
C THR A 361 0.68 -8.87 -1.50
N MET A 362 0.18 -7.67 -1.26
CA MET A 362 0.41 -6.50 -2.09
C MET A 362 0.99 -5.40 -1.20
N THR A 363 2.27 -5.08 -1.38
CA THR A 363 2.92 -3.99 -0.64
C THR A 363 2.38 -2.66 -1.12
N SER A 364 1.99 -1.79 -0.20
CA SER A 364 1.23 -0.58 -0.52
C SER A 364 1.81 0.68 0.08
N HIS A 365 1.69 1.78 -0.67
CA HIS A 365 1.86 3.15 -0.21
C HIS A 365 0.66 3.61 0.64
N ARG A 366 0.67 4.89 1.01
CA ARG A 366 -0.49 5.61 1.53
C ARG A 366 -0.80 6.84 0.64
N SER A 367 -1.98 7.45 0.85
CA SER A 367 -2.36 8.69 0.16
C SER A 367 -1.41 9.85 0.48
N GLY A 368 -0.96 9.97 1.72
CA GLY A 368 0.11 10.88 2.13
C GLY A 368 1.47 10.20 2.13
N GLU A 369 2.26 10.44 1.09
CA GLU A 369 3.58 9.86 0.90
C GLU A 369 4.71 10.87 1.04
N THR A 370 5.92 10.35 1.12
CA THR A 370 7.17 11.09 1.19
C THR A 370 8.13 10.62 0.10
N GLU A 371 9.37 11.10 0.14
CA GLU A 371 10.44 10.62 -0.75
C GLU A 371 11.00 9.23 -0.33
N ASP A 372 10.54 8.67 0.79
CA ASP A 372 10.98 7.34 1.27
C ASP A 372 10.60 6.24 0.28
N THR A 373 11.52 5.29 0.06
CA THR A 373 11.36 4.18 -0.90
C THR A 373 11.31 2.81 -0.24
N THR A 374 11.24 2.74 1.08
CA THR A 374 11.28 1.50 1.87
C THR A 374 10.31 0.44 1.35
N ILE A 375 9.10 0.82 0.95
CA ILE A 375 8.10 -0.15 0.47
C ILE A 375 8.49 -0.82 -0.85
N ALA A 376 9.31 -0.19 -1.68
CA ALA A 376 9.86 -0.81 -2.89
C ALA A 376 10.83 -1.95 -2.51
N ASP A 377 11.73 -1.68 -1.57
CA ASP A 377 12.65 -2.68 -1.03
C ASP A 377 11.90 -3.81 -0.32
N LEU A 378 10.86 -3.49 0.48
CA LEU A 378 10.05 -4.50 1.17
C LEU A 378 9.30 -5.42 0.20
N ALA A 379 8.77 -4.90 -0.91
CA ALA A 379 8.10 -5.71 -1.91
C ALA A 379 9.02 -6.79 -2.48
N VAL A 380 10.29 -6.47 -2.72
CA VAL A 380 11.29 -7.43 -3.20
C VAL A 380 11.80 -8.30 -2.05
N ALA A 381 12.08 -7.72 -0.89
CA ALA A 381 12.54 -8.46 0.30
C ALA A 381 11.61 -9.61 0.67
N THR A 382 10.32 -9.41 0.55
CA THR A 382 9.29 -10.41 0.89
C THR A 382 8.86 -11.27 -0.30
N ASN A 383 9.40 -11.03 -1.50
CA ASN A 383 8.92 -11.64 -2.74
C ASN A 383 7.39 -11.56 -2.88
N SER A 384 6.80 -10.42 -2.52
CA SER A 384 5.33 -10.23 -2.50
C SER A 384 4.71 -10.42 -3.89
N GLY A 385 5.47 -10.09 -4.93
CA GLY A 385 5.05 -10.19 -6.32
C GLY A 385 4.09 -9.08 -6.77
N GLN A 386 3.65 -8.20 -5.86
CA GLN A 386 2.72 -7.11 -6.15
C GLN A 386 3.09 -5.86 -5.35
N ILE A 387 2.99 -4.68 -5.97
CA ILE A 387 3.12 -3.39 -5.29
C ILE A 387 2.05 -2.42 -5.79
N LYS A 388 1.40 -1.73 -4.86
CA LYS A 388 0.44 -0.66 -5.11
C LYS A 388 1.05 0.65 -4.63
N THR A 389 1.50 1.52 -5.55
CA THR A 389 2.19 2.76 -5.17
C THR A 389 1.85 3.95 -6.08
N GLY A 390 0.58 4.00 -6.55
CA GLY A 390 0.02 5.13 -7.28
C GLY A 390 0.28 5.09 -8.79
N ALA A 391 -0.02 6.20 -9.45
CA ALA A 391 0.21 6.37 -10.87
C ALA A 391 1.70 6.54 -11.19
N PRO A 392 2.13 6.34 -12.47
CA PRO A 392 3.49 6.68 -12.91
C PRO A 392 3.64 8.20 -13.09
N ALA A 393 3.18 8.96 -12.13
CA ALA A 393 3.20 10.42 -12.05
C ALA A 393 3.25 10.86 -10.57
N ARG A 394 3.73 12.07 -10.31
CA ARG A 394 4.05 12.64 -8.99
C ARG A 394 5.32 12.00 -8.38
N GLY A 395 6.23 12.83 -7.89
CA GLY A 395 7.57 12.41 -7.46
C GLY A 395 7.56 11.34 -6.38
N GLU A 396 6.68 11.49 -5.38
CA GLU A 396 6.54 10.57 -4.25
C GLU A 396 6.02 9.18 -4.64
N ARG A 397 5.42 9.03 -5.84
CA ARG A 397 5.02 7.73 -6.41
C ARG A 397 6.13 7.18 -7.29
N VAL A 398 6.63 8.00 -8.20
CA VAL A 398 7.64 7.63 -9.20
C VAL A 398 8.96 7.21 -8.55
N ASN A 399 9.34 7.78 -7.39
CA ASN A 399 10.58 7.41 -6.71
C ASN A 399 10.59 5.92 -6.26
N LYS A 400 9.42 5.33 -5.89
CA LYS A 400 9.30 3.91 -5.57
C LYS A 400 9.52 3.04 -6.81
N TYR A 401 8.94 3.44 -7.95
CA TYR A 401 9.18 2.76 -9.24
C TYR A 401 10.64 2.86 -9.67
N ASN A 402 11.25 4.02 -9.51
CA ASN A 402 12.68 4.20 -9.81
C ASN A 402 13.59 3.37 -8.90
N GLN A 403 13.20 3.17 -7.62
CA GLN A 403 13.91 2.27 -6.73
C GLN A 403 13.83 0.82 -7.19
N LEU A 404 12.67 0.37 -7.65
CA LEU A 404 12.52 -0.99 -8.21
C LEU A 404 13.35 -1.19 -9.49
N LEU A 405 13.53 -0.16 -10.32
CA LEU A 405 14.46 -0.22 -11.46
C LEU A 405 15.91 -0.42 -11.01
N ARG A 406 16.35 0.27 -9.93
CA ARG A 406 17.70 0.10 -9.37
C ARG A 406 17.87 -1.32 -8.80
N ILE A 407 16.86 -1.83 -8.11
CA ILE A 407 16.88 -3.20 -7.58
C ILE A 407 16.94 -4.23 -8.72
N GLU A 408 16.16 -4.06 -9.79
CA GLU A 408 16.24 -4.93 -10.97
C GLU A 408 17.62 -4.92 -11.60
N GLU A 409 18.23 -3.74 -11.71
CA GLU A 409 19.59 -3.59 -12.24
C GLU A 409 20.64 -4.25 -11.33
N SER A 410 20.50 -4.10 -9.99
CA SER A 410 21.37 -4.72 -9.00
C SER A 410 21.31 -6.24 -9.02
N LEU A 411 20.12 -6.81 -9.21
CA LEU A 411 19.90 -8.26 -9.31
C LEU A 411 20.40 -8.83 -10.67
N GLY A 412 20.39 -8.03 -11.74
CA GLY A 412 20.83 -8.44 -13.05
C GLY A 412 20.07 -9.65 -13.60
N GLU A 413 20.78 -10.73 -13.93
CA GLU A 413 20.19 -11.95 -14.49
C GLU A 413 19.37 -12.76 -13.48
N ASP A 414 19.54 -12.52 -12.18
CA ASP A 414 18.77 -13.17 -11.12
C ASP A 414 17.41 -12.51 -10.86
N ALA A 415 17.17 -11.32 -11.45
CA ALA A 415 15.89 -10.63 -11.33
C ALA A 415 14.76 -11.43 -12.00
N VAL A 416 13.71 -11.72 -11.24
CA VAL A 416 12.51 -12.40 -11.73
C VAL A 416 11.32 -11.47 -11.63
N TYR A 417 10.73 -11.09 -12.76
CA TYR A 417 9.48 -10.33 -12.76
C TYR A 417 8.30 -11.26 -12.50
N ALA A 418 7.47 -10.95 -11.50
CA ALA A 418 6.37 -11.81 -11.09
C ALA A 418 5.31 -12.05 -12.18
N GLY A 419 5.02 -11.00 -12.97
CA GLY A 419 4.09 -11.09 -14.10
C GLY A 419 2.75 -11.75 -13.73
N ALA A 420 2.21 -12.55 -14.63
CA ALA A 420 0.93 -13.25 -14.43
C ALA A 420 0.94 -14.24 -13.24
N SER A 421 2.11 -14.71 -12.80
CA SER A 421 2.21 -15.64 -11.66
C SER A 421 1.83 -14.98 -10.33
N ALA A 422 1.83 -13.63 -10.27
CA ALA A 422 1.35 -12.89 -9.12
C ALA A 422 -0.15 -13.10 -8.87
N PHE A 423 -0.92 -13.42 -9.93
CA PHE A 423 -2.37 -13.57 -9.89
C PHE A 423 -2.83 -14.98 -10.32
N PRO A 424 -2.58 -16.01 -9.53
CA PRO A 424 -2.79 -17.41 -9.95
C PRO A 424 -4.28 -17.78 -10.15
N ARG A 425 -5.20 -16.95 -9.69
CA ARG A 425 -6.66 -17.14 -9.84
C ARG A 425 -7.19 -16.59 -11.17
N PHE A 426 -6.51 -15.60 -11.72
CA PHE A 426 -6.89 -15.01 -12.99
C PHE A 426 -6.53 -15.93 -14.16
N LYS A 427 -7.50 -16.15 -15.02
CA LYS A 427 -7.33 -16.92 -16.27
C LYS A 427 -7.68 -15.99 -17.43
N ALA A 428 -6.65 -15.52 -18.17
CA ALA A 428 -6.79 -14.65 -19.33
C ALA A 428 -7.54 -15.32 -20.46
#